data_9eef75e372f0ee138ac80b085ec728a8
#
_entry.id   9eef75e372f0ee138ac80b085ec728a8
#
_cell.length_a   1.000
_cell.length_b   1.000
_cell.length_c   1.000
_cell.angle_alpha   90.00
_cell.angle_beta   90.00
_cell.angle_gamma   90.00
#
_symmetry.space_group_name_H-M   'P 1'
#
loop_
_entity.id
_entity.type
_entity.pdbx_description
1 polymer ?
#
loop_
_entity_poly.entity_id
_entity_poly.type
_entity_poly.pdbx_seq_one_letter_code
_entity_poly.pdbx_strand_id
1 'polypeptide(L)'
;MRDEGAYDAQGDARDARDDYWRRRAGGATKGVLANAAGEPGIAPLADDAAEQAASPDAPVRLARHAVSPDLAQLVRHVWIPRWHLPPGVVIEQGVLEYPSANLVIDASSAALHGPALGRGFQRLEGDGSAFGALLQPGVAHLLVTGRMSGLVGSSIPLGALRVAPGASTVALPDRVRAAVTAGDDDGAVAAFEHWLRAQRLAPDADADLLRRIVELAETDRGILRVDQLADASGMGARALQRLVHEHLGLTPKWLIGRYRMQEAAQRLAASDPPPLADLAADLGFADQAHFSRQFRAVIGETPRRYARAAASVAVAVAVG
;
A
#
# COMPACT_ATOMS: atom_id res chain seq x y z
N MET A 1 -1.57 -43.64 -33.83
CA MET A 1 -0.48 -43.14 -33.02
C MET A 1 -0.48 -41.62 -33.23
N ARG A 2 -1.17 -40.90 -32.38
CA ARG A 2 -1.35 -39.45 -32.46
C ARG A 2 -0.90 -38.85 -31.14
N ASP A 3 -0.14 -37.84 -31.31
CA ASP A 3 0.56 -37.04 -30.34
C ASP A 3 -0.44 -36.28 -29.45
N GLU A 4 -0.45 -36.55 -28.14
CA GLU A 4 -1.10 -35.75 -27.10
C GLU A 4 -0.02 -34.95 -26.41
N GLY A 5 0.00 -33.67 -26.65
CA GLY A 5 0.97 -32.75 -26.05
C GLY A 5 0.54 -31.29 -26.14
N ALA A 6 -0.75 -31.01 -25.85
CA ALA A 6 -1.14 -29.63 -25.55
C ALA A 6 -0.90 -29.36 -24.07
N TYR A 7 0.30 -28.88 -23.74
CA TYR A 7 0.71 -28.48 -22.42
C TYR A 7 -0.09 -27.25 -21.97
N ASP A 8 -0.70 -27.34 -20.81
CA ASP A 8 -1.54 -26.32 -20.17
C ASP A 8 -0.70 -25.11 -19.73
N ALA A 9 -0.45 -24.21 -20.67
CA ALA A 9 0.29 -22.96 -20.41
C ALA A 9 -0.47 -21.92 -19.59
N GLN A 10 -1.75 -22.18 -19.26
CA GLN A 10 -2.58 -21.25 -18.47
C GLN A 10 -2.56 -21.53 -16.97
N GLY A 11 -2.28 -22.78 -16.56
CA GLY A 11 -2.09 -23.15 -15.16
C GLY A 11 -0.78 -22.58 -14.59
N ASP A 12 0.30 -22.69 -15.36
CA ASP A 12 1.65 -22.25 -14.96
C ASP A 12 1.77 -20.72 -14.81
N ALA A 13 1.00 -19.94 -15.58
CA ALA A 13 0.98 -18.47 -15.48
C ALA A 13 0.18 -17.96 -14.26
N ARG A 14 -0.80 -18.71 -13.75
CA ARG A 14 -1.53 -18.40 -12.52
C ARG A 14 -0.69 -18.71 -11.28
N ASP A 15 -0.06 -19.87 -11.24
CA ASP A 15 0.84 -20.28 -10.15
C ASP A 15 2.08 -19.35 -10.05
N ALA A 16 2.65 -18.94 -11.18
CA ALA A 16 3.75 -17.99 -11.20
C ALA A 16 3.34 -16.58 -10.72
N ARG A 17 2.07 -16.16 -10.93
CA ARG A 17 1.52 -14.91 -10.41
C ARG A 17 1.27 -14.97 -8.90
N ASP A 18 0.68 -16.06 -8.41
CA ASP A 18 0.48 -16.28 -6.97
C ASP A 18 1.81 -16.42 -6.22
N ASP A 19 2.80 -17.08 -6.80
CA ASP A 19 4.16 -17.18 -6.27
C ASP A 19 4.92 -15.84 -6.32
N TYR A 20 4.67 -14.99 -7.33
CA TYR A 20 5.21 -13.63 -7.38
C TYR A 20 4.68 -12.77 -6.23
N TRP A 21 3.39 -12.89 -5.89
CA TRP A 21 2.77 -12.17 -4.78
C TRP A 21 3.16 -12.78 -3.42
N ARG A 22 3.29 -14.11 -3.33
CA ARG A 22 3.77 -14.80 -2.11
C ARG A 22 5.25 -14.52 -1.86
N ARG A 23 6.10 -14.51 -2.86
CA ARG A 23 7.52 -14.15 -2.73
C ARG A 23 7.73 -12.63 -2.56
N ARG A 24 6.85 -11.78 -3.06
CA ARG A 24 6.79 -10.33 -2.80
C ARG A 24 5.89 -9.95 -1.63
N ALA A 25 5.16 -10.87 -1.02
CA ALA A 25 4.54 -10.71 0.29
C ALA A 25 5.59 -10.54 1.42
N GLY A 26 6.88 -10.82 1.14
CA GLY A 26 8.01 -10.29 1.88
C GLY A 26 8.07 -8.76 1.94
N GLY A 27 7.30 -8.07 1.12
CA GLY A 27 7.05 -6.64 1.22
C GLY A 27 6.12 -6.24 2.37
N ALA A 28 6.30 -6.79 3.58
CA ALA A 28 5.56 -6.34 4.77
C ALA A 28 5.64 -4.82 4.98
N THR A 29 6.61 -4.18 4.36
CA THR A 29 6.87 -2.73 4.43
C THR A 29 6.66 -2.00 3.11
N LYS A 30 6.08 -2.63 2.07
CA LYS A 30 5.79 -1.91 0.81
C LYS A 30 4.92 -0.68 1.09
N GLY A 31 5.42 0.50 0.72
CA GLY A 31 4.81 1.79 1.07
C GLY A 31 5.37 2.44 2.34
N VAL A 32 6.09 1.72 3.20
CA VAL A 32 6.87 2.29 4.29
C VAL A 32 8.20 2.79 3.75
N LEU A 33 8.56 4.02 4.07
CA LEU A 33 9.80 4.65 3.61
C LEU A 33 10.88 4.56 4.68
N ALA A 34 12.15 4.52 4.27
CA ALA A 34 13.27 4.70 5.19
C ALA A 34 13.16 6.07 5.86
N ASN A 35 13.39 6.12 7.17
CA ASN A 35 13.52 7.38 7.89
C ASN A 35 14.90 8.02 7.64
N ALA A 36 15.06 9.28 8.06
CA ALA A 36 16.33 9.97 7.95
C ALA A 36 17.45 9.21 8.68
N ALA A 37 18.68 9.32 8.20
CA ALA A 37 19.81 8.60 8.77
C ALA A 37 19.95 8.85 10.28
N GLY A 38 19.90 7.78 11.08
CA GLY A 38 19.98 7.84 12.55
C GLY A 38 18.64 7.99 13.27
N GLU A 39 17.54 8.17 12.56
CA GLU A 39 16.21 8.16 13.18
C GLU A 39 15.65 6.74 13.22
N PRO A 40 15.14 6.27 14.38
CA PRO A 40 14.47 4.97 14.47
C PRO A 40 13.20 4.96 13.60
N GLY A 41 12.83 3.80 13.09
CA GLY A 41 11.64 3.62 12.26
C GLY A 41 11.49 2.17 11.78
N ILE A 42 10.43 1.90 11.02
CA ILE A 42 10.27 0.61 10.37
C ILE A 42 11.22 0.59 9.17
N ALA A 43 12.16 -0.35 9.17
CA ALA A 43 13.06 -0.53 8.02
C ALA A 43 12.25 -0.93 6.77
N PRO A 44 12.48 -0.29 5.60
CA PRO A 44 12.01 -0.83 4.35
C PRO A 44 12.79 -2.13 4.09
N LEU A 45 12.09 -3.26 4.06
CA LEU A 45 12.73 -4.56 3.86
C LEU A 45 13.14 -4.74 2.40
N ALA A 46 14.39 -5.16 2.17
CA ALA A 46 14.79 -5.84 0.96
C ALA A 46 14.10 -7.23 0.90
N ASP A 47 13.93 -7.79 -0.30
CA ASP A 47 13.09 -8.96 -0.57
C ASP A 47 13.34 -10.22 0.31
N ASP A 48 14.50 -10.33 0.98
CA ASP A 48 14.89 -11.49 1.80
C ASP A 48 14.70 -11.30 3.31
N ALA A 49 14.20 -10.16 3.77
CA ALA A 49 14.14 -9.80 5.19
C ALA A 49 12.75 -9.95 5.83
N ALA A 50 11.83 -10.67 5.19
CA ALA A 50 10.48 -10.92 5.75
C ALA A 50 10.52 -11.66 7.10
N GLU A 51 11.55 -12.49 7.32
CA GLU A 51 11.76 -13.23 8.55
C GLU A 51 12.41 -12.39 9.67
N GLN A 52 13.15 -11.34 9.31
CA GLN A 52 13.89 -10.48 10.27
C GLN A 52 13.07 -9.30 10.83
N ALA A 53 11.95 -8.95 10.20
CA ALA A 53 11.03 -7.91 10.73
C ALA A 53 10.26 -8.36 11.98
N ALA A 54 10.41 -9.59 12.39
CA ALA A 54 9.76 -10.22 13.54
C ALA A 54 10.64 -10.28 14.79
N SER A 55 11.72 -9.47 14.90
CA SER A 55 12.42 -9.38 16.19
C SER A 55 11.41 -8.96 17.28
N PRO A 56 11.23 -9.77 18.33
CA PRO A 56 10.29 -9.46 19.41
C PRO A 56 10.56 -8.11 20.08
N ASP A 57 11.81 -7.66 20.00
CA ASP A 57 12.31 -6.44 20.65
C ASP A 57 12.34 -5.21 19.74
N ALA A 58 11.85 -5.31 18.51
CA ALA A 58 11.79 -4.15 17.62
C ALA A 58 10.84 -3.08 18.17
N PRO A 59 11.27 -1.80 18.28
CA PRO A 59 10.45 -0.75 18.86
C PRO A 59 9.19 -0.45 18.06
N VAL A 60 9.17 -0.81 16.79
CA VAL A 60 8.00 -0.71 15.91
C VAL A 60 7.90 -1.99 15.08
N ARG A 61 6.74 -2.63 15.12
CA ARG A 61 6.44 -3.85 14.36
C ARG A 61 5.22 -3.63 13.48
N LEU A 62 5.23 -4.20 12.29
CA LEU A 62 4.10 -4.16 11.35
C LEU A 62 3.75 -5.58 10.92
N ALA A 63 2.59 -6.06 11.33
CA ALA A 63 2.02 -7.31 10.83
C ALA A 63 1.10 -7.06 9.64
N ARG A 64 1.02 -8.01 8.72
CA ARG A 64 0.06 -8.02 7.61
C ARG A 64 -0.68 -9.34 7.57
N HIS A 65 -1.99 -9.24 7.37
CA HIS A 65 -2.90 -10.38 7.34
C HIS A 65 -3.68 -10.37 6.03
N ALA A 66 -3.79 -11.53 5.40
CA ALA A 66 -4.73 -11.72 4.32
C ALA A 66 -6.15 -11.73 4.89
N VAL A 67 -7.12 -11.33 4.09
CA VAL A 67 -8.54 -11.54 4.40
C VAL A 67 -9.02 -12.87 3.83
N SER A 68 -10.17 -13.33 4.29
CA SER A 68 -10.84 -14.51 3.75
C SER A 68 -11.05 -14.37 2.23
N PRO A 69 -10.97 -15.48 1.45
CA PRO A 69 -11.03 -15.46 -0.02
C PRO A 69 -12.28 -14.76 -0.60
N ASP A 70 -13.40 -14.84 0.07
CA ASP A 70 -14.65 -14.17 -0.32
C ASP A 70 -14.58 -12.64 -0.27
N LEU A 71 -13.65 -12.09 0.52
CA LEU A 71 -13.43 -10.65 0.68
C LEU A 71 -12.20 -10.12 -0.10
N ALA A 72 -11.42 -10.99 -0.73
CA ALA A 72 -10.20 -10.61 -1.44
C ALA A 72 -10.43 -9.62 -2.59
N GLN A 73 -11.65 -9.61 -3.16
CA GLN A 73 -12.07 -8.63 -4.17
C GLN A 73 -12.36 -7.23 -3.57
N LEU A 74 -12.57 -7.13 -2.27
CA LEU A 74 -12.88 -5.88 -1.55
C LEU A 74 -11.67 -5.32 -0.80
N VAL A 75 -10.83 -6.19 -0.25
CA VAL A 75 -9.70 -5.82 0.60
C VAL A 75 -8.42 -6.45 0.08
N ARG A 76 -7.38 -5.65 -0.04
CA ARG A 76 -6.07 -6.12 -0.47
C ARG A 76 -5.34 -6.85 0.66
N HIS A 77 -5.30 -6.27 1.84
CA HIS A 77 -4.80 -6.85 3.09
C HIS A 77 -5.20 -5.99 4.29
N VAL A 78 -5.12 -6.59 5.46
CA VAL A 78 -5.13 -5.88 6.74
C VAL A 78 -3.68 -5.67 7.20
N TRP A 79 -3.43 -4.57 7.90
CA TRP A 79 -2.13 -4.25 8.48
C TRP A 79 -2.33 -3.76 9.92
N ILE A 80 -1.45 -4.22 10.84
CA ILE A 80 -1.55 -3.93 12.27
C ILE A 80 -0.15 -3.54 12.76
N PRO A 81 0.16 -2.23 12.90
CA PRO A 81 1.38 -1.75 13.53
C PRO A 81 1.22 -1.79 15.05
N ARG A 82 2.30 -2.08 15.74
CA ARG A 82 2.47 -1.92 17.19
C ARG A 82 3.80 -1.26 17.47
N TRP A 83 3.82 -0.35 18.41
CA TRP A 83 5.05 0.31 18.83
C TRP A 83 5.12 0.43 20.34
N HIS A 84 6.35 0.33 20.85
CA HIS A 84 6.69 0.54 22.24
C HIS A 84 7.93 1.43 22.28
N LEU A 85 7.75 2.69 22.62
CA LEU A 85 8.82 3.70 22.58
C LEU A 85 9.10 4.22 23.99
N PRO A 86 10.38 4.36 24.35
CA PRO A 86 10.75 4.96 25.62
C PRO A 86 10.17 6.38 25.79
N PRO A 87 9.93 6.84 27.02
CA PRO A 87 9.46 8.18 27.27
C PRO A 87 10.34 9.25 26.59
N GLY A 88 9.68 10.18 25.88
CA GLY A 88 10.36 11.25 25.15
C GLY A 88 10.90 10.87 23.76
N VAL A 89 10.84 9.60 23.38
CA VAL A 89 11.16 9.17 22.02
C VAL A 89 9.95 9.34 21.12
N VAL A 90 10.15 10.03 20.00
CA VAL A 90 9.13 10.24 18.95
C VAL A 90 9.70 9.76 17.63
N ILE A 91 8.93 8.95 16.89
CA ILE A 91 9.27 8.52 15.54
C ILE A 91 8.28 9.16 14.55
N GLU A 92 8.79 9.86 13.56
CA GLU A 92 7.99 10.27 12.39
C GLU A 92 8.21 9.26 11.25
N GLN A 93 7.32 8.25 11.20
CA GLN A 93 7.40 7.23 10.17
C GLN A 93 6.85 7.75 8.84
N GLY A 94 7.71 7.81 7.83
CA GLY A 94 7.30 8.14 6.46
C GLY A 94 6.54 7.00 5.79
N VAL A 95 5.43 7.33 5.16
CA VAL A 95 4.59 6.37 4.44
C VAL A 95 4.30 6.89 3.03
N LEU A 96 4.45 6.02 2.05
CA LEU A 96 4.02 6.28 0.68
C LEU A 96 2.77 5.43 0.40
N GLU A 97 1.62 6.05 0.56
CA GLU A 97 0.33 5.36 0.48
C GLU A 97 0.04 4.79 -0.91
N TYR A 98 -0.72 3.70 -0.94
CA TYR A 98 -1.26 3.11 -2.16
C TYR A 98 -2.33 4.01 -2.79
N PRO A 99 -2.60 3.87 -4.11
CA PRO A 99 -3.69 4.57 -4.78
C PRO A 99 -5.05 3.94 -4.45
N SER A 100 -5.31 3.73 -3.18
CA SER A 100 -6.55 3.18 -2.67
C SER A 100 -6.85 3.75 -1.28
N ALA A 101 -8.06 3.54 -0.82
CA ALA A 101 -8.46 4.00 0.51
C ALA A 101 -8.09 2.97 1.59
N ASN A 102 -7.81 3.48 2.78
CA ASN A 102 -7.55 2.71 3.99
C ASN A 102 -8.66 2.97 5.01
N LEU A 103 -9.31 1.92 5.50
CA LEU A 103 -10.09 2.02 6.72
C LEU A 103 -9.16 1.84 7.90
N VAL A 104 -9.02 2.87 8.73
CA VAL A 104 -8.09 2.88 9.86
C VAL A 104 -8.86 3.05 11.16
N ILE A 105 -8.50 2.23 12.14
CA ILE A 105 -9.01 2.30 13.53
C ILE A 105 -7.79 2.38 14.43
N ASP A 106 -7.61 3.49 15.10
CA ASP A 106 -6.60 3.71 16.14
C ASP A 106 -7.24 3.92 17.51
N ALA A 107 -6.44 4.26 18.51
CA ALA A 107 -6.91 4.45 19.89
C ALA A 107 -8.00 5.53 19.99
N SER A 108 -7.97 6.58 19.14
CA SER A 108 -8.79 7.77 19.22
C SER A 108 -9.82 7.92 18.10
N SER A 109 -9.56 7.29 16.97
CA SER A 109 -10.34 7.50 15.75
C SER A 109 -10.71 6.21 15.03
N ALA A 110 -11.70 6.30 14.15
CA ALA A 110 -12.05 5.29 13.18
C ALA A 110 -12.58 5.98 11.92
N ALA A 111 -11.84 5.88 10.83
CA ALA A 111 -12.13 6.61 9.60
C ALA A 111 -11.68 5.86 8.33
N LEU A 112 -12.30 6.19 7.22
CA LEU A 112 -11.86 5.84 5.88
C LEU A 112 -10.98 6.97 5.35
N HIS A 113 -9.69 6.71 5.16
CA HIS A 113 -8.73 7.64 4.61
C HIS A 113 -8.59 7.43 3.10
N GLY A 114 -8.66 8.49 2.34
CA GLY A 114 -8.37 8.47 0.90
C GLY A 114 -6.88 8.50 0.61
N PRO A 115 -6.49 8.24 -0.65
CA PRO A 115 -5.08 8.25 -1.05
C PRO A 115 -4.48 9.65 -0.86
N ALA A 116 -3.29 9.72 -0.27
CA ALA A 116 -2.53 10.97 -0.17
C ALA A 116 -1.72 11.24 -1.44
N LEU A 117 -1.65 12.49 -1.86
CA LEU A 117 -0.91 12.90 -3.06
C LEU A 117 0.60 12.88 -2.87
N GLY A 118 1.08 13.07 -1.64
CA GLY A 118 2.49 13.11 -1.28
C GLY A 118 2.89 12.00 -0.30
N ARG A 119 4.01 12.22 0.38
CA ARG A 119 4.43 11.41 1.54
C ARG A 119 3.53 11.72 2.72
N GLY A 120 2.95 10.69 3.31
CA GLY A 120 2.33 10.76 4.62
C GLY A 120 3.37 10.61 5.72
N PHE A 121 3.06 11.10 6.91
CA PHE A 121 3.85 10.87 8.13
C PHE A 121 2.92 10.36 9.23
N GLN A 122 3.39 9.33 9.92
CA GLN A 122 2.73 8.83 11.13
C GLN A 122 3.64 9.13 12.32
N ARG A 123 3.16 9.93 13.26
CA ARG A 123 3.85 10.23 14.51
C ARG A 123 3.57 9.10 15.48
N LEU A 124 4.63 8.42 15.91
CA LEU A 124 4.59 7.36 16.91
C LEU A 124 5.26 7.87 18.19
N GLU A 125 4.58 7.68 19.33
CA GLU A 125 5.05 8.13 20.65
C GLU A 125 4.50 7.17 21.72
N GLY A 126 5.29 6.85 22.74
CA GLY A 126 4.91 5.93 23.79
C GLY A 126 4.49 4.56 23.26
N ASP A 127 3.49 3.96 23.87
CA ASP A 127 2.90 2.69 23.46
C ASP A 127 1.68 2.90 22.59
N GLY A 128 1.57 2.12 21.52
CA GLY A 128 0.40 2.24 20.66
C GLY A 128 0.26 1.14 19.64
N SER A 129 -0.91 1.12 19.06
CA SER A 129 -1.27 0.24 17.96
C SER A 129 -2.35 0.85 17.10
N ALA A 130 -2.47 0.36 15.89
CA ALA A 130 -3.59 0.67 15.00
C ALA A 130 -3.99 -0.57 14.21
N PHE A 131 -5.16 -0.52 13.63
CA PHE A 131 -5.65 -1.48 12.65
C PHE A 131 -5.94 -0.73 11.36
N GLY A 132 -5.47 -1.25 10.24
CA GLY A 132 -5.79 -0.70 8.94
C GLY A 132 -6.19 -1.78 7.96
N ALA A 133 -7.21 -1.51 7.16
CA ALA A 133 -7.63 -2.35 6.05
C ALA A 133 -7.47 -1.57 4.74
N LEU A 134 -6.50 -1.99 3.93
CA LEU A 134 -6.30 -1.43 2.59
C LEU A 134 -7.34 -2.03 1.64
N LEU A 135 -8.27 -1.20 1.20
CA LEU A 135 -9.30 -1.63 0.25
C LEU A 135 -8.69 -1.88 -1.14
N GLN A 136 -9.35 -2.72 -1.93
CA GLN A 136 -9.01 -2.82 -3.35
C GLN A 136 -9.31 -1.51 -4.08
N PRO A 137 -8.54 -1.16 -5.11
CA PRO A 137 -8.82 0.01 -5.93
C PRO A 137 -10.27 0.00 -6.45
N GLY A 138 -10.97 1.13 -6.31
CA GLY A 138 -12.34 1.27 -6.76
C GLY A 138 -13.41 0.82 -5.76
N VAL A 139 -13.06 0.18 -4.63
CA VAL A 139 -14.06 -0.27 -3.64
C VAL A 139 -14.58 0.87 -2.77
N ALA A 140 -13.76 1.85 -2.46
CA ALA A 140 -14.13 2.92 -1.53
C ALA A 140 -15.37 3.72 -1.98
N HIS A 141 -15.62 3.86 -3.29
CA HIS A 141 -16.79 4.56 -3.81
C HIS A 141 -18.12 3.90 -3.38
N LEU A 142 -18.11 2.60 -3.07
CA LEU A 142 -19.28 1.89 -2.56
C LEU A 142 -19.65 2.31 -1.12
N LEU A 143 -18.67 2.82 -0.37
CA LEU A 143 -18.81 3.23 1.02
C LEU A 143 -18.96 4.75 1.19
N VAL A 144 -18.67 5.54 0.15
CA VAL A 144 -18.64 7.00 0.23
C VAL A 144 -19.86 7.60 -0.46
N THR A 145 -20.45 8.63 0.17
CA THR A 145 -21.44 9.49 -0.48
C THR A 145 -20.72 10.71 -1.07
N GLY A 146 -20.77 10.86 -2.39
CA GLY A 146 -20.12 11.97 -3.08
C GLY A 146 -18.98 11.53 -4.00
N ARG A 147 -18.16 12.52 -4.41
CA ARG A 147 -17.09 12.27 -5.38
C ARG A 147 -15.82 11.78 -4.70
N MET A 148 -15.17 10.77 -5.26
CA MET A 148 -13.90 10.25 -4.75
C MET A 148 -12.78 11.29 -4.72
N SER A 149 -12.82 12.31 -5.60
CA SER A 149 -11.87 13.42 -5.55
C SER A 149 -11.92 14.23 -4.25
N GLY A 150 -13.07 14.26 -3.56
CA GLY A 150 -13.20 14.89 -2.24
C GLY A 150 -12.58 14.08 -1.10
N LEU A 151 -12.29 12.79 -1.34
CA LEU A 151 -11.63 11.93 -0.35
C LEU A 151 -10.09 11.99 -0.48
N VAL A 152 -9.54 12.43 -1.61
CA VAL A 152 -8.08 12.52 -1.81
C VAL A 152 -7.46 13.48 -0.79
N GLY A 153 -6.48 12.98 -0.01
CA GLY A 153 -5.83 13.74 1.06
C GLY A 153 -6.73 14.08 2.25
N SER A 154 -7.88 13.41 2.37
CA SER A 154 -8.83 13.61 3.46
C SER A 154 -9.34 12.29 4.03
N SER A 155 -10.20 12.37 5.04
CA SER A 155 -10.82 11.19 5.65
C SER A 155 -12.30 11.43 5.95
N ILE A 156 -13.05 10.34 6.02
CA ILE A 156 -14.46 10.30 6.40
C ILE A 156 -14.58 9.44 7.66
N PRO A 157 -15.16 9.96 8.76
CA PRO A 157 -15.43 9.16 9.95
C PRO A 157 -16.22 7.90 9.61
N LEU A 158 -15.92 6.78 10.26
CA LEU A 158 -16.56 5.48 10.01
C LEU A 158 -18.10 5.57 10.10
N GLY A 159 -18.61 6.36 11.06
CA GLY A 159 -20.06 6.58 11.24
C GLY A 159 -20.75 7.36 10.12
N ALA A 160 -19.99 8.02 9.24
CA ALA A 160 -20.50 8.77 8.10
C ALA A 160 -20.42 7.99 6.77
N LEU A 161 -19.94 6.75 6.80
CA LEU A 161 -19.90 5.89 5.62
C LEU A 161 -21.33 5.45 5.24
N ARG A 162 -21.51 5.19 3.97
CA ARG A 162 -22.71 4.52 3.47
C ARG A 162 -22.69 3.07 3.94
N VAL A 163 -23.70 2.65 4.69
CA VAL A 163 -23.85 1.28 5.18
C VAL A 163 -25.10 0.62 4.60
N ALA A 164 -25.05 -0.69 4.48
CA ALA A 164 -26.21 -1.46 4.04
C ALA A 164 -27.36 -1.36 5.05
N PRO A 165 -28.63 -1.45 4.63
CA PRO A 165 -29.77 -1.48 5.54
C PRO A 165 -29.61 -2.57 6.61
N GLY A 166 -29.73 -2.16 7.88
CA GLY A 166 -29.55 -3.03 9.03
C GLY A 166 -28.08 -3.26 9.48
N ALA A 167 -27.09 -2.79 8.73
CA ALA A 167 -25.71 -2.81 9.16
C ALA A 167 -25.39 -1.57 10.05
N SER A 168 -24.39 -1.71 10.91
CA SER A 168 -23.96 -0.65 11.82
C SER A 168 -22.45 -0.57 11.86
N THR A 169 -21.93 0.64 12.00
CA THR A 169 -20.50 0.90 12.20
C THR A 169 -20.13 1.02 13.69
N VAL A 170 -21.12 1.13 14.60
CA VAL A 170 -20.92 1.56 16.00
C VAL A 170 -20.01 0.60 16.78
N ALA A 171 -20.24 -0.71 16.67
CA ALA A 171 -19.52 -1.70 17.47
C ALA A 171 -18.16 -2.12 16.87
N LEU A 172 -17.87 -1.78 15.60
CA LEU A 172 -16.64 -2.22 14.94
C LEU A 172 -15.38 -1.66 15.61
N PRO A 173 -15.27 -0.34 15.87
CA PRO A 173 -14.04 0.21 16.46
C PRO A 173 -13.68 -0.43 17.80
N ASP A 174 -14.66 -0.61 18.68
CA ASP A 174 -14.41 -1.15 20.02
C ASP A 174 -14.01 -2.62 19.99
N ARG A 175 -14.62 -3.43 19.12
CA ARG A 175 -14.24 -4.84 18.94
C ARG A 175 -12.83 -4.97 18.39
N VAL A 176 -12.48 -4.18 17.39
CA VAL A 176 -11.15 -4.19 16.78
C VAL A 176 -10.10 -3.71 17.80
N ARG A 177 -10.35 -2.60 18.50
CA ARG A 177 -9.44 -2.09 19.54
C ARG A 177 -9.18 -3.12 20.64
N ALA A 178 -10.25 -3.74 21.14
CA ALA A 178 -10.14 -4.76 22.19
C ALA A 178 -9.26 -5.94 21.73
N ALA A 179 -9.49 -6.45 20.53
CA ALA A 179 -8.71 -7.56 19.98
C ALA A 179 -7.24 -7.16 19.74
N VAL A 180 -6.99 -5.99 19.12
CA VAL A 180 -5.61 -5.50 18.87
C VAL A 180 -4.86 -5.27 20.19
N THR A 181 -5.52 -4.73 21.22
CA THR A 181 -4.93 -4.53 22.56
C THR A 181 -4.63 -5.85 23.24
N ALA A 182 -5.45 -6.87 23.06
CA ALA A 182 -5.22 -8.21 23.56
C ALA A 182 -4.14 -9.00 22.80
N GLY A 183 -3.62 -8.46 21.69
CA GLY A 183 -2.69 -9.18 20.81
C GLY A 183 -3.37 -10.22 19.91
N ASP A 184 -4.70 -10.21 19.85
CA ASP A 184 -5.52 -11.11 19.03
C ASP A 184 -5.75 -10.52 17.64
N ASP A 185 -4.75 -10.65 16.76
CA ASP A 185 -4.81 -10.12 15.39
C ASP A 185 -5.90 -10.83 14.57
N ASP A 186 -6.04 -12.13 14.74
CA ASP A 186 -7.05 -12.93 14.04
C ASP A 186 -8.47 -12.50 14.46
N GLY A 187 -8.69 -12.24 15.74
CA GLY A 187 -9.94 -11.70 16.26
C GLY A 187 -10.25 -10.30 15.71
N ALA A 188 -9.23 -9.44 15.57
CA ALA A 188 -9.40 -8.12 14.96
C ALA A 188 -9.77 -8.23 13.47
N VAL A 189 -9.10 -9.09 12.71
CA VAL A 189 -9.42 -9.38 11.31
C VAL A 189 -10.84 -9.94 11.20
N ALA A 190 -11.19 -10.92 12.02
CA ALA A 190 -12.53 -11.54 12.00
C ALA A 190 -13.64 -10.53 12.33
N ALA A 191 -13.43 -9.60 13.28
CA ALA A 191 -14.38 -8.55 13.60
C ALA A 191 -14.60 -7.59 12.42
N PHE A 192 -13.51 -7.21 11.72
CA PHE A 192 -13.58 -6.40 10.51
C PHE A 192 -14.28 -7.13 9.36
N GLU A 193 -13.91 -8.38 9.10
CA GLU A 193 -14.54 -9.20 8.05
C GLU A 193 -16.02 -9.40 8.27
N HIS A 194 -16.43 -9.67 9.51
CA HIS A 194 -17.84 -9.79 9.87
C HIS A 194 -18.62 -8.50 9.54
N TRP A 195 -18.06 -7.34 9.92
CA TRP A 195 -18.64 -6.05 9.58
C TRP A 195 -18.70 -5.83 8.07
N LEU A 196 -17.62 -6.13 7.35
CA LEU A 196 -17.54 -5.91 5.90
C LEU A 196 -18.55 -6.78 5.13
N ARG A 197 -18.73 -8.05 5.53
CA ARG A 197 -19.77 -8.93 4.96
C ARG A 197 -21.18 -8.38 5.17
N ALA A 198 -21.44 -7.78 6.33
CA ALA A 198 -22.74 -7.15 6.60
C ALA A 198 -23.03 -5.96 5.67
N GLN A 199 -21.99 -5.31 5.10
CA GLN A 199 -22.18 -4.23 4.13
C GLN A 199 -22.71 -4.72 2.76
N ARG A 200 -22.58 -6.01 2.45
CA ARG A 200 -23.06 -6.63 1.19
C ARG A 200 -22.56 -5.89 -0.05
N LEU A 201 -21.30 -5.43 0.00
CA LEU A 201 -20.69 -4.72 -1.12
C LEU A 201 -20.54 -5.66 -2.32
N ALA A 202 -20.94 -5.18 -3.48
CA ALA A 202 -20.74 -5.86 -4.75
C ALA A 202 -19.96 -4.94 -5.69
N PRO A 203 -18.65 -5.16 -5.87
CA PRO A 203 -17.88 -4.44 -6.88
C PRO A 203 -18.50 -4.64 -8.26
N ASP A 204 -18.55 -3.58 -9.04
CA ASP A 204 -19.02 -3.60 -10.42
C ASP A 204 -17.87 -3.88 -11.40
N ALA A 205 -18.21 -3.95 -12.70
CA ALA A 205 -17.21 -4.18 -13.75
C ALA A 205 -16.16 -3.08 -13.82
N ASP A 206 -16.48 -1.84 -13.43
CA ASP A 206 -15.57 -0.71 -13.39
C ASP A 206 -14.54 -0.85 -12.27
N ALA A 207 -14.95 -1.35 -11.09
CA ALA A 207 -14.04 -1.66 -9.99
C ALA A 207 -13.06 -2.78 -10.37
N ASP A 208 -13.52 -3.84 -11.03
CA ASP A 208 -12.66 -4.91 -11.53
C ASP A 208 -11.68 -4.43 -12.60
N LEU A 209 -12.15 -3.61 -13.53
CA LEU A 209 -11.30 -3.02 -14.56
C LEU A 209 -10.24 -2.11 -13.92
N LEU A 210 -10.65 -1.28 -12.97
CA LEU A 210 -9.74 -0.39 -12.27
C LEU A 210 -8.66 -1.14 -11.48
N ARG A 211 -9.03 -2.24 -10.83
CA ARG A 211 -8.08 -3.11 -10.14
C ARG A 211 -7.00 -3.64 -11.09
N ARG A 212 -7.40 -4.11 -12.29
CA ARG A 212 -6.45 -4.54 -13.34
C ARG A 212 -5.57 -3.39 -13.84
N ILE A 213 -6.12 -2.18 -14.03
CA ILE A 213 -5.36 -0.99 -14.44
C ILE A 213 -4.30 -0.61 -13.40
N VAL A 214 -4.68 -0.63 -12.12
CA VAL A 214 -3.75 -0.35 -11.02
C VAL A 214 -2.67 -1.43 -10.94
N GLU A 215 -3.02 -2.70 -11.12
CA GLU A 215 -2.08 -3.81 -11.18
C GLU A 215 -1.09 -3.66 -12.35
N LEU A 216 -1.56 -3.31 -13.56
CA LEU A 216 -0.70 -3.02 -14.71
C LEU A 216 0.28 -1.88 -14.40
N ALA A 217 -0.22 -0.76 -13.86
CA ALA A 217 0.64 0.37 -13.49
C ALA A 217 1.67 0.03 -12.39
N GLU A 218 1.35 -0.94 -11.51
CA GLU A 218 2.24 -1.40 -10.44
C GLU A 218 3.29 -2.41 -10.91
N THR A 219 2.93 -3.29 -11.86
CA THR A 219 3.75 -4.47 -12.18
C THR A 219 4.47 -4.36 -13.52
N ASP A 220 3.92 -3.63 -14.47
CA ASP A 220 4.54 -3.46 -15.79
C ASP A 220 5.47 -2.24 -15.81
N ARG A 221 6.77 -2.50 -15.73
CA ARG A 221 7.82 -1.47 -15.75
C ARG A 221 7.93 -0.74 -17.10
N GLY A 222 7.38 -1.28 -18.18
CA GLY A 222 7.31 -0.65 -19.49
C GLY A 222 6.27 0.49 -19.54
N ILE A 223 5.34 0.54 -18.59
CA ILE A 223 4.29 1.57 -18.52
C ILE A 223 4.84 2.84 -17.86
N LEU A 224 5.32 3.75 -18.66
CA LEU A 224 5.90 5.03 -18.24
C LEU A 224 4.99 6.23 -18.58
N ARG A 225 3.99 6.05 -19.45
CA ARG A 225 3.09 7.09 -19.96
C ARG A 225 1.63 6.61 -19.97
N VAL A 226 0.74 7.60 -20.00
CA VAL A 226 -0.72 7.37 -19.96
C VAL A 226 -1.22 6.63 -21.21
N ASP A 227 -0.66 6.91 -22.36
CA ASP A 227 -0.97 6.21 -23.61
C ASP A 227 -0.65 4.72 -23.53
N GLN A 228 0.50 4.37 -22.98
CA GLN A 228 0.89 2.97 -22.77
C GLN A 228 -0.05 2.24 -21.78
N LEU A 229 -0.46 2.90 -20.68
CA LEU A 229 -1.43 2.33 -19.76
C LEU A 229 -2.81 2.17 -20.41
N ALA A 230 -3.21 3.11 -21.24
CA ALA A 230 -4.46 3.06 -21.99
C ALA A 230 -4.46 1.88 -22.97
N ASP A 231 -3.39 1.74 -23.76
CA ASP A 231 -3.23 0.64 -24.72
C ASP A 231 -3.20 -0.73 -24.00
N ALA A 232 -2.42 -0.87 -22.93
CA ALA A 232 -2.31 -2.09 -22.15
C ALA A 232 -3.64 -2.49 -21.47
N SER A 233 -4.48 -1.52 -21.13
CA SER A 233 -5.81 -1.76 -20.55
C SER A 233 -6.93 -1.93 -21.61
N GLY A 234 -6.63 -1.79 -22.90
CA GLY A 234 -7.60 -1.85 -23.98
C GLY A 234 -8.58 -0.67 -23.99
N MET A 235 -8.19 0.49 -23.44
CA MET A 235 -9.05 1.65 -23.27
C MET A 235 -8.52 2.86 -24.07
N GLY A 236 -9.42 3.76 -24.48
CA GLY A 236 -9.03 5.09 -24.91
C GLY A 236 -8.58 5.96 -23.72
N ALA A 237 -7.58 6.84 -23.92
CA ALA A 237 -7.01 7.67 -22.86
C ALA A 237 -8.05 8.51 -22.09
N ARG A 238 -9.09 9.03 -22.76
CA ARG A 238 -10.16 9.80 -22.11
C ARG A 238 -11.04 8.92 -21.20
N ALA A 239 -11.35 7.68 -21.63
CA ALA A 239 -12.12 6.74 -20.83
C ALA A 239 -11.30 6.30 -19.58
N LEU A 240 -10.01 6.01 -19.76
CA LEU A 240 -9.09 5.73 -18.66
C LEU A 240 -9.02 6.89 -17.64
N GLN A 241 -8.88 8.13 -18.13
CA GLN A 241 -8.85 9.30 -17.24
C GLN A 241 -10.13 9.44 -16.43
N ARG A 242 -11.29 9.28 -17.09
CA ARG A 242 -12.60 9.36 -16.42
C ARG A 242 -12.72 8.28 -15.36
N LEU A 243 -12.47 7.01 -15.70
CA LEU A 243 -12.57 5.87 -14.78
C LEU A 243 -11.71 6.07 -13.52
N VAL A 244 -10.42 6.39 -13.71
CA VAL A 244 -9.49 6.61 -12.59
C VAL A 244 -9.93 7.80 -11.74
N HIS A 245 -10.43 8.88 -12.36
CA HIS A 245 -10.88 10.05 -11.62
C HIS A 245 -12.18 9.79 -10.82
N GLU A 246 -13.14 9.11 -11.43
CA GLU A 246 -14.44 8.83 -10.79
C GLU A 246 -14.29 7.89 -9.59
N HIS A 247 -13.47 6.85 -9.71
CA HIS A 247 -13.37 5.80 -8.70
C HIS A 247 -12.21 5.97 -7.69
N LEU A 248 -11.16 6.72 -8.02
CA LEU A 248 -10.04 6.98 -7.12
C LEU A 248 -9.86 8.46 -6.77
N GLY A 249 -10.48 9.37 -7.52
CA GLY A 249 -10.20 10.80 -7.41
C GLY A 249 -8.83 11.23 -7.94
N LEU A 250 -8.10 10.32 -8.57
CA LEU A 250 -6.71 10.48 -9.03
C LEU A 250 -6.64 10.61 -10.56
N THR A 251 -5.43 10.74 -11.08
CA THR A 251 -5.18 10.70 -12.54
C THR A 251 -4.30 9.51 -12.91
N PRO A 252 -4.41 8.94 -14.12
CA PRO A 252 -3.51 7.89 -14.59
C PRO A 252 -2.03 8.28 -14.53
N LYS A 253 -1.71 9.55 -14.84
CA LYS A 253 -0.36 10.10 -14.73
C LYS A 253 0.17 10.01 -13.27
N TRP A 254 -0.70 10.31 -12.29
CA TRP A 254 -0.35 10.22 -10.89
C TRP A 254 -0.08 8.76 -10.48
N LEU A 255 -0.93 7.79 -10.93
CA LEU A 255 -0.73 6.37 -10.69
C LEU A 255 0.65 5.89 -11.14
N ILE A 256 0.97 6.14 -12.41
CA ILE A 256 2.26 5.76 -13.00
C ILE A 256 3.41 6.41 -12.22
N GLY A 257 3.30 7.71 -11.94
CA GLY A 257 4.31 8.45 -11.17
C GLY A 257 4.50 7.88 -9.76
N ARG A 258 3.43 7.48 -9.09
CA ARG A 258 3.46 6.88 -7.75
C ARG A 258 4.25 5.58 -7.72
N TYR A 259 3.95 4.66 -8.63
CA TYR A 259 4.64 3.36 -8.69
C TYR A 259 6.11 3.50 -9.12
N ARG A 260 6.41 4.42 -10.04
CA ARG A 260 7.81 4.75 -10.39
C ARG A 260 8.59 5.26 -9.17
N MET A 261 7.98 6.06 -8.30
CA MET A 261 8.64 6.54 -7.07
C MET A 261 8.78 5.44 -6.01
N GLN A 262 7.82 4.53 -5.90
CA GLN A 262 7.94 3.35 -5.03
C GLN A 262 9.08 2.43 -5.49
N GLU A 263 9.18 2.16 -6.78
CA GLU A 263 10.28 1.38 -7.34
C GLU A 263 11.63 2.07 -7.14
N ALA A 264 11.68 3.39 -7.37
CA ALA A 264 12.89 4.17 -7.10
C ALA A 264 13.34 4.04 -5.63
N ALA A 265 12.40 4.19 -4.69
CA ALA A 265 12.69 4.07 -3.26
C ALA A 265 13.17 2.65 -2.90
N GLN A 266 12.53 1.62 -3.43
CA GLN A 266 12.94 0.23 -3.22
C GLN A 266 14.35 -0.06 -3.76
N ARG A 267 14.64 0.37 -4.99
CA ARG A 267 15.96 0.17 -5.60
C ARG A 267 17.07 0.97 -4.89
N LEU A 268 16.75 2.14 -4.37
CA LEU A 268 17.69 2.96 -3.59
C LEU A 268 17.92 2.41 -2.17
N ALA A 269 17.00 1.62 -1.64
CA ALA A 269 17.14 0.96 -0.34
C ALA A 269 17.84 -0.40 -0.42
N ALA A 270 18.15 -0.90 -1.60
CA ALA A 270 18.88 -2.16 -1.79
C ALA A 270 20.33 -2.04 -1.25
N SER A 271 20.94 -3.18 -0.92
CA SER A 271 22.33 -3.24 -0.45
C SER A 271 23.35 -2.71 -1.46
N ASP A 272 23.03 -2.80 -2.76
CA ASP A 272 23.81 -2.26 -3.88
C ASP A 272 22.90 -1.39 -4.77
N PRO A 273 22.67 -0.12 -4.41
CA PRO A 273 21.80 0.76 -5.15
C PRO A 273 22.42 1.16 -6.50
N PRO A 274 21.65 1.18 -7.60
CA PRO A 274 22.16 1.55 -8.91
C PRO A 274 22.59 3.03 -8.96
N PRO A 275 23.48 3.42 -9.89
CA PRO A 275 23.78 4.81 -10.17
C PRO A 275 22.52 5.60 -10.48
N LEU A 276 22.42 6.84 -9.94
CA LEU A 276 21.21 7.65 -10.08
C LEU A 276 20.86 8.01 -11.53
N ALA A 277 21.86 8.09 -12.41
CA ALA A 277 21.62 8.36 -13.83
C ALA A 277 20.94 7.16 -14.49
N ASP A 278 21.41 5.94 -14.20
CA ASP A 278 20.87 4.70 -14.73
C ASP A 278 19.45 4.46 -14.20
N LEU A 279 19.25 4.66 -12.88
CA LEU A 279 17.94 4.58 -12.28
C LEU A 279 16.94 5.57 -12.90
N ALA A 280 17.38 6.81 -13.18
CA ALA A 280 16.55 7.80 -13.83
C ALA A 280 16.16 7.38 -15.24
N ALA A 281 17.11 6.87 -16.03
CA ALA A 281 16.87 6.37 -17.38
C ALA A 281 15.90 5.19 -17.40
N ASP A 282 16.13 4.16 -16.55
CA ASP A 282 15.28 2.98 -16.41
C ASP A 282 13.84 3.33 -16.04
N LEU A 283 13.67 4.35 -15.20
CA LEU A 283 12.35 4.84 -14.79
C LEU A 283 11.76 5.86 -15.80
N GLY A 284 12.38 6.05 -16.97
CA GLY A 284 11.87 6.89 -18.05
C GLY A 284 11.87 8.39 -17.74
N PHE A 285 12.83 8.87 -16.95
CA PHE A 285 13.07 10.29 -16.77
C PHE A 285 14.03 10.82 -17.83
N ALA A 286 13.81 12.07 -18.25
CA ALA A 286 14.65 12.72 -19.26
C ALA A 286 16.11 12.85 -18.80
N ASP A 287 16.30 13.11 -17.51
CA ASP A 287 17.61 13.25 -16.87
C ASP A 287 17.55 13.01 -15.36
N GLN A 288 18.73 12.83 -14.72
CA GLN A 288 18.87 12.66 -13.29
C GLN A 288 18.34 13.85 -12.47
N ALA A 289 18.43 15.06 -12.98
CA ALA A 289 17.97 16.25 -12.25
C ALA A 289 16.44 16.28 -12.19
N HIS A 290 15.75 15.92 -13.28
CA HIS A 290 14.31 15.75 -13.32
C HIS A 290 13.86 14.65 -12.37
N PHE A 291 14.49 13.48 -12.41
CA PHE A 291 14.25 12.40 -11.46
C PHE A 291 14.40 12.88 -10.01
N SER A 292 15.52 13.52 -9.68
CA SER A 292 15.80 13.96 -8.30
C SER A 292 14.79 14.99 -7.78
N ARG A 293 14.30 15.90 -8.64
CA ARG A 293 13.23 16.85 -8.29
C ARG A 293 11.91 16.13 -8.00
N GLN A 294 11.51 15.19 -8.87
CA GLN A 294 10.29 14.41 -8.71
C GLN A 294 10.36 13.51 -7.47
N PHE A 295 11.48 12.83 -7.27
CA PHE A 295 11.69 11.99 -6.10
C PHE A 295 11.56 12.81 -4.81
N ARG A 296 12.23 13.98 -4.74
CA ARG A 296 12.12 14.88 -3.58
C ARG A 296 10.70 15.39 -3.37
N ALA A 297 9.97 15.70 -4.42
CA ALA A 297 8.58 16.18 -4.31
C ALA A 297 7.63 15.11 -3.73
N VAL A 298 7.88 13.82 -4.03
CA VAL A 298 7.01 12.71 -3.61
C VAL A 298 7.50 12.08 -2.31
N ILE A 299 8.81 11.86 -2.16
CA ILE A 299 9.43 11.17 -1.02
C ILE A 299 9.82 12.15 0.10
N GLY A 300 9.96 13.45 -0.20
CA GLY A 300 10.31 14.49 0.76
C GLY A 300 11.81 14.75 0.90
N GLU A 301 12.66 13.87 0.38
CA GLU A 301 14.13 14.02 0.44
C GLU A 301 14.82 13.66 -0.88
N THR A 302 16.09 13.95 -0.99
CA THR A 302 16.84 13.64 -2.21
C THR A 302 17.16 12.15 -2.31
N PRO A 303 17.27 11.57 -3.53
CA PRO A 303 17.60 10.15 -3.72
C PRO A 303 18.87 9.71 -2.97
N ARG A 304 19.92 10.56 -2.97
CA ARG A 304 21.18 10.25 -2.27
C ARG A 304 21.01 10.20 -0.75
N ARG A 305 20.22 11.12 -0.18
CA ARG A 305 19.94 11.14 1.26
C ARG A 305 19.12 9.92 1.67
N TYR A 306 18.11 9.60 0.87
CA TYR A 306 17.28 8.43 1.08
C TYR A 306 18.08 7.12 1.04
N ALA A 307 18.95 6.92 0.04
CA ALA A 307 19.80 5.73 -0.06
C ALA A 307 20.75 5.60 1.15
N ARG A 308 21.32 6.70 1.64
CA ARG A 308 22.17 6.67 2.84
C ARG A 308 21.40 6.31 4.10
N ALA A 309 20.18 6.84 4.25
CA ALA A 309 19.31 6.53 5.37
C ALA A 309 18.94 5.02 5.39
N ALA A 310 18.58 4.47 4.24
CA ALA A 310 18.29 3.06 4.11
C ALA A 310 19.49 2.14 4.43
N ALA A 311 20.68 2.51 3.95
CA ALA A 311 21.92 1.77 4.24
C ALA A 311 22.28 1.78 5.73
N SER A 312 22.08 2.89 6.45
CA SER A 312 22.37 2.97 7.90
C SER A 312 21.44 2.10 8.74
N VAL A 313 20.19 1.93 8.32
CA VAL A 313 19.23 1.03 8.99
C VAL A 313 19.63 -0.43 8.78
N ALA A 314 20.04 -0.80 7.57
CA ALA A 314 20.47 -2.16 7.26
C ALA A 314 21.71 -2.58 8.09
N VAL A 315 22.67 -1.66 8.30
CA VAL A 315 23.87 -1.91 9.13
C VAL A 315 23.50 -2.06 10.60
N ALA A 316 22.57 -1.27 11.13
CA ALA A 316 22.13 -1.36 12.52
C ALA A 316 21.42 -2.70 12.83
N VAL A 317 20.68 -3.26 11.87
CA VAL A 317 20.03 -4.57 11.99
C VAL A 317 21.04 -5.73 11.89
N ALA A 318 22.14 -5.57 11.15
CA ALA A 318 23.15 -6.62 10.97
C ALA A 318 24.16 -6.73 12.15
N VAL A 319 24.22 -5.74 13.03
CA VAL A 319 25.20 -5.66 14.14
C VAL A 319 24.55 -5.90 15.51
N GLY A 320 23.21 -5.94 15.61
CA GLY A 320 22.44 -6.28 16.82
C GLY A 320 21.94 -7.72 16.78
#